data_17f297f4c01ace63d511996432f0060f
#
_entry.id   17f297f4c01ace63d511996432f0060f
#
_cell.length_a   1.000
_cell.length_b   1.000
_cell.length_c   1.000
_cell.angle_alpha   90.00
_cell.angle_beta   90.00
_cell.angle_gamma   90.00
#
_symmetry.space_group_name_H-M   'P 1'
#
loop_
_entity.id
_entity.type
_entity.pdbx_description
1 polymer ?
#
loop_
_entity_poly.entity_id
_entity_poly.type
_entity_poly.pdbx_seq_one_letter_code
_entity_poly.pdbx_strand_id
1 'polypeptide(L)'
;ITMYKKILYPIKFEEFSLDVLSCILNFKKAGTEEIVLLHVIDVAKIPMDKYEGFSTKEIEKFTAIADAKMSEAVMTIENAGMKGKKRIEVGVPYREILKVADYEKVSLIVSGRQKKGVIGEIFIGSNTDKIIRYGNIPVYVPKYPACFGADTETCKRFCEMPFNRVLYPTDWSDCAKEALRYLKGLKDAGVEEVIVAHVMDEKAMSMQSPEKFKEFERADKEKLEAVKQELEMAGFKAKTHLHVGKAGPDLIRIAREEDVSLIVMGSHGKGYVKEILWGSVSRNAVEYSDRAVLLITLPALAEEKARG
;
A
#
# COMPACT_ATOMS: atom_id res chain seq x y z
N ILE A 1 -3.72 14.20 14.68
CA ILE A 1 -2.99 12.92 14.81
C ILE A 1 -2.37 12.66 13.44
N THR A 2 -1.03 12.65 13.37
CA THR A 2 -0.29 12.40 12.13
C THR A 2 -0.39 10.91 11.79
N MET A 3 -1.10 10.58 10.70
CA MET A 3 -1.41 9.19 10.33
C MET A 3 -0.21 8.41 9.82
N TYR A 4 0.86 9.08 9.41
CA TYR A 4 2.04 8.50 8.78
C TYR A 4 3.31 8.79 9.57
N LYS A 5 3.20 8.93 10.90
CA LYS A 5 4.28 9.41 11.77
C LYS A 5 5.55 8.55 11.71
N LYS A 6 5.39 7.24 11.68
CA LYS A 6 6.49 6.28 11.69
C LYS A 6 6.26 5.18 10.66
N ILE A 7 7.21 4.99 9.77
CA ILE A 7 7.15 4.03 8.66
C ILE A 7 8.10 2.87 8.91
N LEU A 8 7.65 1.63 8.72
CA LEU A 8 8.50 0.46 8.60
C LEU A 8 8.74 0.15 7.12
N TYR A 9 10.01 0.10 6.74
CA TYR A 9 10.41 -0.30 5.39
C TYR A 9 11.29 -1.55 5.44
N PRO A 10 10.72 -2.74 5.21
CA PRO A 10 11.48 -3.96 5.00
C PRO A 10 12.32 -3.86 3.72
N ILE A 11 13.63 -3.89 3.86
CA ILE A 11 14.58 -3.72 2.76
C ILE A 11 15.19 -5.07 2.36
N LYS A 12 15.23 -5.34 1.06
CA LYS A 12 16.07 -6.34 0.44
C LYS A 12 17.14 -5.61 -0.34
N PHE A 13 18.38 -6.06 -0.29
CA PHE A 13 19.50 -5.39 -0.97
C PHE A 13 19.56 -5.70 -2.48
N GLU A 14 18.42 -5.79 -3.12
CA GLU A 14 18.26 -5.82 -4.57
C GLU A 14 18.20 -4.39 -5.11
N GLU A 15 18.56 -4.17 -6.37
CA GLU A 15 18.71 -2.84 -7.03
C GLU A 15 17.57 -1.85 -6.73
N PHE A 16 16.35 -2.34 -6.51
CA PHE A 16 15.15 -1.52 -6.38
C PHE A 16 14.82 -1.00 -4.98
N SER A 17 15.50 -1.48 -3.95
CA SER A 17 15.18 -1.12 -2.57
C SER A 17 15.53 0.33 -2.24
N LEU A 18 16.61 0.87 -2.81
CA LEU A 18 17.03 2.26 -2.60
C LEU A 18 16.19 3.25 -3.40
N ASP A 19 15.77 2.87 -4.61
CA ASP A 19 14.89 3.71 -5.43
C ASP A 19 13.52 3.88 -4.79
N VAL A 20 12.96 2.80 -4.20
CA VAL A 20 11.73 2.87 -3.41
C VAL A 20 11.90 3.79 -2.20
N LEU A 21 13.08 3.82 -1.59
CA LEU A 21 13.35 4.72 -0.47
C LEU A 21 13.16 6.19 -0.87
N SER A 22 13.64 6.60 -2.03
CA SER A 22 13.46 7.99 -2.53
C SER A 22 11.98 8.39 -2.62
N CYS A 23 11.11 7.47 -3.05
CA CYS A 23 9.67 7.69 -3.08
C CYS A 23 9.06 7.80 -1.67
N ILE A 24 9.55 6.97 -0.72
CA ILE A 24 9.07 6.95 0.67
C ILE A 24 9.43 8.26 1.40
N LEU A 25 10.55 8.89 1.07
CA LEU A 25 10.96 10.17 1.66
C LEU A 25 9.92 11.28 1.47
N ASN A 26 9.08 11.20 0.44
CA ASN A 26 7.98 12.15 0.22
C ASN A 26 6.89 12.09 1.31
N PHE A 27 6.79 11.00 2.07
CA PHE A 27 5.90 10.93 3.23
C PHE A 27 6.29 11.91 4.35
N LYS A 28 7.48 12.52 4.30
CA LYS A 28 7.82 13.63 5.17
C LYS A 28 6.80 14.76 5.08
N LYS A 29 6.29 15.07 3.87
CA LYS A 29 5.24 16.06 3.66
C LYS A 29 3.90 15.64 4.28
N ALA A 30 3.66 14.34 4.46
CA ALA A 30 2.51 13.79 5.17
C ALA A 30 2.74 13.68 6.70
N GLY A 31 3.85 14.23 7.20
CA GLY A 31 4.17 14.29 8.63
C GLY A 31 4.95 13.08 9.15
N THR A 32 5.65 12.34 8.28
CA THR A 32 6.55 11.26 8.73
C THR A 32 7.78 11.85 9.42
N GLU A 33 8.05 11.37 10.63
CA GLU A 33 9.16 11.80 11.48
C GLU A 33 10.28 10.74 11.52
N GLU A 34 9.93 9.46 11.41
CA GLU A 34 10.87 8.35 11.56
C GLU A 34 10.63 7.25 10.50
N ILE A 35 11.71 6.72 9.93
CA ILE A 35 11.69 5.54 9.07
C ILE A 35 12.55 4.45 9.72
N VAL A 36 11.93 3.30 10.01
CA VAL A 36 12.61 2.10 10.48
C VAL A 36 12.92 1.22 9.28
N LEU A 37 14.18 1.10 8.92
CA LEU A 37 14.64 0.12 7.95
C LEU A 37 14.76 -1.23 8.64
N LEU A 38 14.19 -2.27 8.03
CA LEU A 38 14.26 -3.63 8.55
C LEU A 38 14.83 -4.57 7.50
N HIS A 39 15.91 -5.25 7.83
CA HIS A 39 16.37 -6.41 7.07
C HIS A 39 16.07 -7.69 7.83
N VAL A 40 15.43 -8.65 7.18
CA VAL A 40 15.19 -9.97 7.78
C VAL A 40 16.04 -11.00 7.06
N ILE A 41 16.96 -11.60 7.81
CA ILE A 41 17.74 -12.75 7.37
C ILE A 41 16.80 -13.96 7.38
N ASP A 42 16.41 -14.43 6.20
CA ASP A 42 15.45 -15.51 6.03
C ASP A 42 16.08 -16.84 6.42
N VAL A 43 15.61 -17.44 7.51
CA VAL A 43 16.08 -18.73 8.00
C VAL A 43 15.98 -19.86 6.96
N ALA A 44 15.03 -19.76 6.02
CA ALA A 44 14.91 -20.75 4.96
C ALA A 44 16.06 -20.70 3.93
N LYS A 45 16.85 -19.63 3.94
CA LYS A 45 18.00 -19.42 3.06
C LYS A 45 19.36 -19.68 3.74
N ILE A 46 19.35 -19.94 5.05
CA ILE A 46 20.55 -20.24 5.81
C ILE A 46 20.82 -21.76 5.70
N PRO A 47 22.02 -22.18 5.27
CA PRO A 47 22.40 -23.59 5.32
C PRO A 47 22.29 -24.14 6.73
N MET A 48 21.65 -25.29 6.88
CA MET A 48 21.62 -26.01 8.16
C MET A 48 22.90 -26.87 8.27
N ASP A 49 23.64 -26.68 9.33
CA ASP A 49 24.67 -27.63 9.72
C ASP A 49 24.00 -28.91 10.25
N LYS A 50 24.52 -30.07 9.84
CA LYS A 50 23.92 -31.38 10.23
C LYS A 50 23.89 -31.65 11.73
N TYR A 51 24.65 -30.90 12.51
CA TYR A 51 24.86 -31.16 13.95
C TYR A 51 24.58 -29.96 14.86
N GLU A 52 24.63 -28.71 14.38
CA GLU A 52 24.58 -27.50 15.22
C GLU A 52 23.40 -26.53 14.90
N GLY A 53 22.51 -26.89 13.98
CA GLY A 53 21.43 -25.98 13.56
C GLY A 53 21.90 -24.95 12.54
N PHE A 54 21.41 -23.70 12.63
CA PHE A 54 21.81 -22.63 11.71
C PHE A 54 23.24 -22.16 12.00
N SER A 55 24.05 -22.02 10.95
CA SER A 55 25.42 -21.56 11.09
C SER A 55 25.50 -20.13 11.66
N THR A 56 25.95 -19.99 12.90
CA THR A 56 26.12 -18.71 13.58
C THR A 56 27.06 -17.78 12.79
N LYS A 57 28.12 -18.31 12.21
CA LYS A 57 29.09 -17.55 11.40
C LYS A 57 28.47 -16.95 10.16
N GLU A 58 27.56 -17.66 9.50
CA GLU A 58 26.84 -17.12 8.33
C GLU A 58 25.85 -16.04 8.73
N ILE A 59 25.14 -16.21 9.84
CA ILE A 59 24.25 -15.18 10.39
C ILE A 59 25.04 -13.92 10.69
N GLU A 60 26.18 -14.03 11.38
CA GLU A 60 27.07 -12.89 11.67
C GLU A 60 27.56 -12.19 10.41
N LYS A 61 27.98 -12.96 9.39
CA LYS A 61 28.41 -12.42 8.10
C LYS A 61 27.26 -11.67 7.38
N PHE A 62 26.08 -12.25 7.29
CA PHE A 62 24.92 -11.59 6.69
C PHE A 62 24.50 -10.34 7.47
N THR A 63 24.57 -10.40 8.80
CA THR A 63 24.28 -9.25 9.67
C THR A 63 25.26 -8.11 9.41
N ALA A 64 26.56 -8.37 9.33
CA ALA A 64 27.56 -7.34 9.07
C ALA A 64 27.37 -6.69 7.68
N ILE A 65 27.09 -7.48 6.66
CA ILE A 65 26.80 -6.97 5.30
C ILE A 65 25.54 -6.11 5.30
N ALA A 66 24.49 -6.58 5.96
CA ALA A 66 23.23 -5.86 6.07
C ALA A 66 23.42 -4.53 6.81
N ASP A 67 24.11 -4.55 7.91
CA ASP A 67 24.38 -3.36 8.75
C ASP A 67 25.11 -2.27 7.95
N ALA A 68 26.15 -2.62 7.21
CA ALA A 68 26.91 -1.69 6.39
C ALA A 68 26.04 -1.04 5.30
N LYS A 69 25.25 -1.83 4.55
CA LYS A 69 24.36 -1.33 3.49
C LYS A 69 23.23 -0.46 4.04
N MET A 70 22.67 -0.82 5.20
CA MET A 70 21.60 -0.05 5.84
C MET A 70 22.09 1.29 6.37
N SER A 71 23.36 1.40 6.74
CA SER A 71 23.93 2.66 7.23
C SER A 71 23.87 3.77 6.18
N GLU A 72 24.15 3.45 4.92
CA GLU A 72 24.01 4.41 3.81
C GLU A 72 22.55 4.86 3.61
N ALA A 73 21.62 3.93 3.70
CA ALA A 73 20.18 4.24 3.59
C ALA A 73 19.70 5.11 4.78
N VAL A 74 20.21 4.85 6.00
CA VAL A 74 19.93 5.71 7.18
C VAL A 74 20.43 7.12 6.95
N MET A 75 21.66 7.30 6.47
CA MET A 75 22.18 8.64 6.14
C MET A 75 21.30 9.37 5.13
N THR A 76 20.78 8.68 4.14
CA THR A 76 19.84 9.26 3.15
C THR A 76 18.55 9.75 3.82
N ILE A 77 17.99 8.99 4.77
CA ILE A 77 16.80 9.37 5.55
C ILE A 77 17.11 10.60 6.42
N GLU A 78 18.23 10.61 7.09
CA GLU A 78 18.64 11.70 7.97
C GLU A 78 18.91 13.00 7.18
N ASN A 79 19.56 12.89 6.03
CA ASN A 79 19.75 14.03 5.11
C ASN A 79 18.43 14.60 4.59
N ALA A 80 17.40 13.77 4.48
CA ALA A 80 16.04 14.23 4.17
C ALA A 80 15.34 14.86 5.40
N GLY A 81 15.99 14.90 6.58
CA GLY A 81 15.50 15.52 7.80
C GLY A 81 14.43 14.70 8.53
N MET A 82 14.52 13.38 8.47
CA MET A 82 13.76 12.42 9.26
C MET A 82 14.73 11.57 10.08
N LYS A 83 14.21 10.92 11.14
CA LYS A 83 15.00 9.98 11.92
C LYS A 83 15.09 8.64 11.19
N GLY A 84 16.31 8.16 10.94
CA GLY A 84 16.60 6.84 10.43
C GLY A 84 16.89 5.85 11.56
N LYS A 85 16.28 4.68 11.54
CA LYS A 85 16.57 3.56 12.45
C LYS A 85 16.77 2.30 11.65
N LYS A 86 17.75 1.48 12.00
CA LYS A 86 17.98 0.16 11.40
C LYS A 86 17.69 -0.97 12.38
N ARG A 87 17.09 -2.03 11.86
CA ARG A 87 16.82 -3.28 12.57
C ARG A 87 17.23 -4.44 11.66
N ILE A 88 17.88 -5.44 12.24
CA ILE A 88 18.20 -6.69 11.57
C ILE A 88 17.63 -7.81 12.44
N GLU A 89 16.78 -8.61 11.84
CA GLU A 89 16.13 -9.74 12.51
C GLU A 89 16.44 -11.03 11.74
N VAL A 90 16.38 -12.15 12.45
CA VAL A 90 16.58 -13.49 11.87
C VAL A 90 15.29 -14.28 12.05
N GLY A 91 14.71 -14.76 10.96
CA GLY A 91 13.44 -15.48 11.07
C GLY A 91 12.68 -15.61 9.76
N VAL A 92 11.38 -15.87 9.87
CA VAL A 92 10.47 -15.91 8.72
C VAL A 92 10.07 -14.48 8.37
N PRO A 93 10.38 -13.95 7.17
CA PRO A 93 10.33 -12.52 6.91
C PRO A 93 9.01 -11.83 7.27
N TYR A 94 7.85 -12.34 6.82
CA TYR A 94 6.57 -11.68 7.13
C TYR A 94 6.26 -11.64 8.64
N ARG A 95 6.67 -12.66 9.40
CA ARG A 95 6.44 -12.72 10.86
C ARG A 95 7.28 -11.69 11.59
N GLU A 96 8.56 -11.60 11.25
CA GLU A 96 9.46 -10.61 11.86
C GLU A 96 9.06 -9.19 11.45
N ILE A 97 8.59 -8.96 10.21
CA ILE A 97 8.06 -7.66 9.78
C ILE A 97 6.87 -7.24 10.65
N LEU A 98 5.89 -8.12 10.86
CA LEU A 98 4.71 -7.80 11.68
C LEU A 98 5.08 -7.60 13.17
N LYS A 99 5.96 -8.43 13.71
CA LYS A 99 6.47 -8.32 15.08
C LYS A 99 7.22 -7.00 15.32
N VAL A 100 8.11 -6.62 14.40
CA VAL A 100 8.83 -5.34 14.48
C VAL A 100 7.89 -4.16 14.29
N ALA A 101 6.90 -4.27 13.41
CA ALA A 101 5.90 -3.23 13.19
C ALA A 101 5.10 -2.93 14.47
N ASP A 102 4.69 -3.98 15.19
CA ASP A 102 4.00 -3.86 16.47
C ASP A 102 4.92 -3.30 17.57
N TYR A 103 6.14 -3.87 17.72
CA TYR A 103 7.12 -3.41 18.70
C TYR A 103 7.50 -1.93 18.53
N GLU A 104 7.75 -1.51 17.30
CA GLU A 104 8.10 -0.14 16.93
C GLU A 104 6.89 0.81 16.89
N LYS A 105 5.68 0.29 17.00
CA LYS A 105 4.42 1.04 16.89
C LYS A 105 4.36 1.89 15.62
N VAL A 106 4.67 1.27 14.49
CA VAL A 106 4.66 1.97 13.22
C VAL A 106 3.24 2.25 12.75
N SER A 107 3.06 3.32 12.00
CA SER A 107 1.77 3.74 11.46
C SER A 107 1.56 3.31 10.00
N LEU A 108 2.62 2.84 9.34
CA LEU A 108 2.58 2.41 7.94
C LEU A 108 3.68 1.37 7.70
N ILE A 109 3.37 0.33 6.95
CA ILE A 109 4.36 -0.61 6.40
C ILE A 109 4.48 -0.36 4.91
N VAL A 110 5.71 -0.21 4.41
CA VAL A 110 5.97 -0.20 2.96
C VAL A 110 6.36 -1.61 2.54
N SER A 111 5.65 -2.18 1.59
CA SER A 111 5.94 -3.54 1.13
C SER A 111 5.89 -3.62 -0.39
N GLY A 112 7.00 -3.99 -1.01
CA GLY A 112 7.17 -4.02 -2.45
C GLY A 112 6.62 -5.28 -3.13
N ARG A 113 6.60 -5.25 -4.46
CA ARG A 113 6.36 -6.41 -5.32
C ARG A 113 7.65 -7.16 -5.63
N GLN A 114 7.53 -8.40 -6.06
CA GLN A 114 8.65 -9.19 -6.59
C GLN A 114 8.50 -9.36 -8.10
N LYS A 115 9.61 -9.21 -8.82
CA LYS A 115 9.71 -9.60 -10.24
C LYS A 115 9.94 -11.11 -10.28
N LYS A 116 9.09 -11.87 -10.96
CA LYS A 116 9.31 -13.29 -11.24
C LYS A 116 9.63 -13.48 -12.72
N GLY A 117 10.81 -14.05 -12.98
CA GLY A 117 11.20 -14.56 -14.30
C GLY A 117 11.63 -13.51 -15.32
N VAL A 118 12.09 -14.03 -16.48
CA VAL A 118 12.65 -13.27 -17.62
C VAL A 118 11.57 -12.47 -18.38
N ILE A 119 10.30 -12.82 -18.24
CA ILE A 119 9.17 -12.27 -19.04
C ILE A 119 8.49 -11.09 -18.32
N GLY A 120 9.00 -10.65 -17.18
CA GLY A 120 8.52 -9.40 -16.55
C GLY A 120 7.15 -9.43 -15.90
N GLU A 121 6.53 -10.58 -15.69
CA GLU A 121 5.30 -10.67 -14.91
C GLU A 121 5.53 -10.25 -13.45
N ILE A 122 4.81 -9.23 -13.01
CA ILE A 122 4.94 -8.65 -11.68
C ILE A 122 3.86 -9.27 -10.80
N PHE A 123 4.28 -10.05 -9.80
CA PHE A 123 3.38 -10.67 -8.82
C PHE A 123 3.51 -9.99 -7.46
N ILE A 124 2.45 -10.07 -6.67
CA ILE A 124 2.53 -9.75 -5.25
C ILE A 124 3.55 -10.69 -4.62
N GLY A 125 4.55 -10.15 -3.93
CA GLY A 125 5.49 -10.96 -3.17
C GLY A 125 4.77 -11.75 -2.08
N SER A 126 5.17 -13.00 -1.84
CA SER A 126 4.56 -13.84 -0.80
C SER A 126 4.57 -13.19 0.60
N ASN A 127 5.56 -12.35 0.91
CA ASN A 127 5.59 -11.60 2.14
C ASN A 127 4.57 -10.46 2.15
N THR A 128 4.43 -9.72 1.06
CA THR A 128 3.42 -8.64 0.92
C THR A 128 2.01 -9.19 1.10
N ASP A 129 1.68 -10.31 0.43
CA ASP A 129 0.39 -10.99 0.60
C ASP A 129 0.14 -11.36 2.07
N LYS A 130 1.13 -11.95 2.74
CA LYS A 130 1.00 -12.33 4.16
C LYS A 130 0.93 -11.13 5.10
N ILE A 131 1.68 -10.05 4.84
CA ILE A 131 1.60 -8.82 5.62
C ILE A 131 0.20 -8.22 5.55
N ILE A 132 -0.40 -8.16 4.36
CA ILE A 132 -1.76 -7.63 4.18
C ILE A 132 -2.80 -8.54 4.83
N ARG A 133 -2.64 -9.86 4.71
CA ARG A 133 -3.58 -10.84 5.30
C ARG A 133 -3.57 -10.85 6.82
N TYR A 134 -2.39 -10.81 7.42
CA TYR A 134 -2.22 -11.04 8.86
C TYR A 134 -1.90 -9.76 9.63
N GLY A 135 -1.55 -8.68 8.95
CA GLY A 135 -1.27 -7.39 9.57
C GLY A 135 -2.53 -6.57 9.84
N ASN A 136 -2.39 -5.63 10.75
CA ASN A 136 -3.43 -4.68 11.15
C ASN A 136 -3.01 -3.23 10.91
N ILE A 137 -1.89 -3.04 10.26
CA ILE A 137 -1.30 -1.72 9.96
C ILE A 137 -1.50 -1.43 8.47
N PRO A 138 -1.81 -0.19 8.08
CA PRO A 138 -1.86 0.20 6.67
C PRO A 138 -0.61 -0.20 5.91
N VAL A 139 -0.80 -0.59 4.64
CA VAL A 139 0.29 -1.04 3.77
C VAL A 139 0.36 -0.18 2.52
N TYR A 140 1.48 0.49 2.31
CA TYR A 140 1.79 1.15 1.05
C TYR A 140 2.56 0.19 0.14
N VAL A 141 2.02 -0.03 -1.05
CA VAL A 141 2.61 -0.90 -2.07
C VAL A 141 3.08 -0.04 -3.24
N PRO A 142 4.36 0.36 -3.29
CA PRO A 142 4.91 1.10 -4.42
C PRO A 142 4.94 0.23 -5.67
N LYS A 143 4.77 0.85 -6.84
CA LYS A 143 4.71 0.19 -8.15
C LYS A 143 5.94 0.50 -9.01
N TYR A 144 7.05 0.70 -8.37
CA TYR A 144 8.30 1.08 -9.00
C TYR A 144 8.75 0.21 -10.17
N PRO A 145 8.63 -1.13 -10.12
CA PRO A 145 9.10 -1.99 -11.22
C PRO A 145 8.32 -1.86 -12.53
N ALA A 146 7.12 -1.27 -12.53
CA ALA A 146 6.40 -0.97 -13.78
C ALA A 146 7.15 0.04 -14.66
N CYS A 147 8.11 0.76 -14.07
CA CYS A 147 8.98 1.69 -14.75
C CYS A 147 10.13 1.02 -15.54
N PHE A 148 10.38 -0.27 -15.33
CA PHE A 148 11.38 -1.01 -16.08
C PHE A 148 10.84 -1.47 -17.44
N GLY A 149 11.06 -0.66 -18.46
CA GLY A 149 10.63 -0.90 -19.85
C GLY A 149 9.57 0.10 -20.33
N ALA A 150 9.06 0.95 -19.44
CA ALA A 150 8.32 2.13 -19.82
C ALA A 150 9.19 3.37 -19.60
N ASP A 151 8.81 4.46 -20.22
CA ASP A 151 9.37 5.78 -20.13
C ASP A 151 9.90 6.14 -18.73
N THR A 152 11.22 6.32 -18.64
CA THR A 152 11.91 6.70 -17.40
C THR A 152 11.40 8.02 -16.81
N GLU A 153 10.77 8.86 -17.63
CA GLU A 153 10.23 10.16 -17.25
C GLU A 153 8.94 10.00 -16.43
N THR A 154 8.05 9.10 -16.83
CA THR A 154 6.82 8.76 -16.07
C THR A 154 7.16 8.21 -14.69
N CYS A 155 8.21 7.41 -14.58
CA CYS A 155 8.69 6.88 -13.30
C CYS A 155 9.22 7.95 -12.36
N LYS A 156 10.06 8.83 -12.87
CA LYS A 156 10.56 9.97 -12.09
C LYS A 156 9.41 10.81 -11.60
N ARG A 157 8.44 11.13 -12.45
CA ARG A 157 7.25 11.90 -12.09
C ARG A 157 6.48 11.27 -10.92
N PHE A 158 6.21 9.94 -10.95
CA PHE A 158 5.51 9.28 -9.86
C PHE A 158 6.33 9.17 -8.57
N CYS A 159 7.65 9.12 -8.66
CA CYS A 159 8.51 9.17 -7.47
C CYS A 159 8.64 10.57 -6.89
N GLU A 160 8.68 11.59 -7.73
CA GLU A 160 8.78 12.99 -7.29
C GLU A 160 7.45 13.51 -6.73
N MET A 161 6.33 13.05 -7.30
CA MET A 161 4.96 13.44 -6.93
C MET A 161 4.06 12.22 -6.70
N PRO A 162 4.36 11.37 -5.71
CA PRO A 162 3.66 10.10 -5.51
C PRO A 162 2.20 10.26 -5.09
N PHE A 163 1.79 11.45 -4.68
CA PHE A 163 0.45 11.75 -4.17
C PHE A 163 -0.32 12.76 -5.03
N ASN A 164 0.22 13.19 -6.18
CA ASN A 164 -0.34 14.31 -6.96
C ASN A 164 -1.82 14.12 -7.29
N ARG A 165 -2.18 12.99 -7.90
CA ARG A 165 -3.57 12.64 -8.23
C ARG A 165 -3.92 11.31 -7.59
N VAL A 166 -5.00 11.28 -6.82
CA VAL A 166 -5.39 10.12 -6.02
C VAL A 166 -6.73 9.58 -6.49
N LEU A 167 -6.78 8.28 -6.80
CA LEU A 167 -8.05 7.56 -6.94
C LEU A 167 -8.48 7.04 -5.57
N TYR A 168 -9.67 7.43 -5.15
CA TYR A 168 -10.36 6.91 -3.99
C TYR A 168 -11.57 6.10 -4.42
N PRO A 169 -11.45 4.78 -4.61
CA PRO A 169 -12.59 3.92 -4.84
C PRO A 169 -13.35 3.67 -3.54
N THR A 170 -14.66 3.77 -3.60
CA THR A 170 -15.54 3.54 -2.46
C THR A 170 -16.67 2.58 -2.82
N ASP A 171 -16.99 1.70 -1.88
CA ASP A 171 -18.16 0.84 -1.87
C ASP A 171 -19.08 1.16 -0.69
N TRP A 172 -18.84 2.29 -0.02
CA TRP A 172 -19.56 2.80 1.14
C TRP A 172 -19.33 1.96 2.43
N SER A 173 -18.41 1.01 2.42
CA SER A 173 -18.04 0.23 3.61
C SER A 173 -17.31 1.08 4.65
N ASP A 174 -17.25 0.60 5.88
CA ASP A 174 -16.50 1.30 6.94
C ASP A 174 -15.00 1.31 6.66
N CYS A 175 -14.49 0.27 5.98
CA CYS A 175 -13.12 0.23 5.53
C CYS A 175 -12.81 1.30 4.48
N ALA A 176 -13.76 1.56 3.56
CA ALA A 176 -13.64 2.67 2.61
C ALA A 176 -13.68 4.03 3.32
N LYS A 177 -14.57 4.22 4.30
CA LYS A 177 -14.63 5.46 5.11
C LYS A 177 -13.30 5.70 5.86
N GLU A 178 -12.71 4.65 6.42
CA GLU A 178 -11.41 4.76 7.08
C GLU A 178 -10.31 5.13 6.05
N ALA A 179 -10.35 4.57 4.84
CA ALA A 179 -9.44 4.95 3.77
C ALA A 179 -9.56 6.43 3.40
N LEU A 180 -10.79 6.99 3.40
CA LEU A 180 -11.01 8.43 3.20
C LEU A 180 -10.33 9.27 4.29
N ARG A 181 -10.37 8.80 5.55
CA ARG A 181 -9.70 9.48 6.67
C ARG A 181 -8.18 9.52 6.47
N TYR A 182 -7.58 8.40 6.02
CA TYR A 182 -6.15 8.33 5.69
C TYR A 182 -5.79 9.19 4.47
N LEU A 183 -6.64 9.21 3.45
CA LEU A 183 -6.45 10.09 2.29
C LEU A 183 -6.37 11.57 2.71
N LYS A 184 -7.26 12.02 3.59
CA LYS A 184 -7.23 13.39 4.12
C LYS A 184 -5.92 13.71 4.84
N GLY A 185 -5.26 12.73 5.45
CA GLY A 185 -3.94 12.86 6.04
C GLY A 185 -2.81 13.12 5.03
N LEU A 186 -3.07 12.96 3.72
CA LEU A 186 -2.12 13.27 2.65
C LEU A 186 -2.26 14.70 2.10
N LYS A 187 -3.14 15.54 2.65
CA LYS A 187 -3.40 16.89 2.12
C LYS A 187 -2.11 17.70 1.92
N ASP A 188 -1.29 17.77 2.94
CA ASP A 188 -0.04 18.54 2.91
C ASP A 188 1.08 17.83 2.14
N ALA A 189 0.84 16.59 1.70
CA ALA A 189 1.80 15.81 0.91
C ALA A 189 1.81 16.16 -0.59
N GLY A 190 0.99 17.11 -1.02
CA GLY A 190 0.95 17.60 -2.39
C GLY A 190 -0.13 16.93 -3.25
N VAL A 191 -1.23 16.50 -2.65
CA VAL A 191 -2.39 16.01 -3.39
C VAL A 191 -3.08 17.19 -4.08
N GLU A 192 -3.09 17.19 -5.42
CA GLU A 192 -3.75 18.22 -6.22
C GLU A 192 -5.21 17.90 -6.49
N GLU A 193 -5.52 16.64 -6.82
CA GLU A 193 -6.87 16.22 -7.16
C GLU A 193 -7.19 14.81 -6.65
N VAL A 194 -8.42 14.62 -6.18
CA VAL A 194 -8.97 13.32 -5.78
C VAL A 194 -10.09 12.92 -6.72
N ILE A 195 -9.99 11.72 -7.29
CA ILE A 195 -11.04 11.10 -8.07
C ILE A 195 -11.79 10.13 -7.16
N VAL A 196 -13.01 10.47 -6.78
CA VAL A 196 -13.90 9.61 -5.99
C VAL A 196 -14.65 8.70 -6.96
N ALA A 197 -14.36 7.40 -6.95
CA ALA A 197 -14.95 6.45 -7.88
C ALA A 197 -15.83 5.42 -7.18
N HIS A 198 -16.99 5.14 -7.77
CA HIS A 198 -17.82 3.99 -7.43
C HIS A 198 -18.15 3.18 -8.69
N VAL A 199 -17.99 1.86 -8.59
CA VAL A 199 -18.36 0.93 -9.67
C VAL A 199 -19.55 0.11 -9.21
N MET A 200 -20.69 0.35 -9.85
CA MET A 200 -21.90 -0.46 -9.70
C MET A 200 -21.68 -1.79 -10.42
N ASP A 201 -21.87 -2.92 -9.73
CA ASP A 201 -21.68 -4.25 -10.33
C ASP A 201 -22.62 -4.49 -11.51
N GLU A 202 -22.07 -4.73 -12.71
CA GLU A 202 -22.84 -4.89 -13.95
C GLU A 202 -23.85 -6.05 -13.87
N LYS A 203 -23.45 -7.15 -13.21
CA LYS A 203 -24.31 -8.33 -13.07
C LYS A 203 -25.48 -8.05 -12.12
N ALA A 204 -25.21 -7.37 -11.01
CA ALA A 204 -26.26 -6.97 -10.08
C ALA A 204 -27.22 -5.97 -10.73
N MET A 205 -26.70 -5.03 -11.51
CA MET A 205 -27.51 -4.00 -12.19
C MET A 205 -28.33 -4.57 -13.35
N SER A 206 -27.80 -5.52 -14.11
CA SER A 206 -28.54 -6.17 -15.22
C SER A 206 -29.79 -6.94 -14.77
N MET A 207 -29.87 -7.29 -13.48
CA MET A 207 -31.04 -7.98 -12.90
C MET A 207 -32.12 -7.01 -12.40
N GLN A 208 -31.90 -5.71 -12.47
CA GLN A 208 -32.86 -4.70 -11.98
C GLN A 208 -33.78 -4.22 -13.07
N SER A 209 -35.00 -3.76 -12.68
CA SER A 209 -35.85 -3.02 -13.60
C SER A 209 -35.21 -1.65 -13.95
N PRO A 210 -35.55 -1.04 -15.10
CA PRO A 210 -35.03 0.28 -15.48
C PRO A 210 -35.28 1.35 -14.42
N GLU A 211 -36.42 1.29 -13.72
CA GLU A 211 -36.78 2.22 -12.66
C GLU A 211 -35.84 2.06 -11.44
N LYS A 212 -35.64 0.82 -11.00
CA LYS A 212 -34.70 0.51 -9.90
C LYS A 212 -33.26 0.85 -10.24
N PHE A 213 -32.83 0.58 -11.47
CA PHE A 213 -31.52 0.99 -11.93
C PHE A 213 -31.31 2.50 -11.77
N LYS A 214 -32.27 3.33 -12.26
CA LYS A 214 -32.20 4.79 -12.11
C LYS A 214 -32.23 5.25 -10.66
N GLU A 215 -32.94 4.53 -9.78
CA GLU A 215 -32.96 4.82 -8.34
C GLU A 215 -31.58 4.58 -7.73
N PHE A 216 -30.94 3.44 -7.99
CA PHE A 216 -29.59 3.13 -7.51
C PHE A 216 -28.55 4.13 -8.06
N GLU A 217 -28.61 4.41 -9.37
CA GLU A 217 -27.73 5.37 -10.01
C GLU A 217 -27.83 6.75 -9.35
N ARG A 218 -29.04 7.23 -9.08
CA ARG A 218 -29.27 8.52 -8.40
C ARG A 218 -28.71 8.49 -6.97
N ALA A 219 -29.02 7.45 -6.20
CA ALA A 219 -28.56 7.32 -4.83
C ALA A 219 -27.03 7.26 -4.73
N ASP A 220 -26.37 6.58 -5.65
CA ASP A 220 -24.91 6.51 -5.64
C ASP A 220 -24.24 7.80 -6.14
N LYS A 221 -24.86 8.54 -7.10
CA LYS A 221 -24.45 9.90 -7.47
C LYS A 221 -24.54 10.87 -6.29
N GLU A 222 -25.63 10.82 -5.52
CA GLU A 222 -25.80 11.66 -4.32
C GLU A 222 -24.74 11.37 -3.25
N LYS A 223 -24.43 10.10 -3.01
CA LYS A 223 -23.35 9.71 -2.07
C LYS A 223 -21.97 10.14 -2.56
N LEU A 224 -21.69 9.99 -3.86
CA LEU A 224 -20.42 10.45 -4.45
C LEU A 224 -20.26 11.96 -4.30
N GLU A 225 -21.33 12.73 -4.54
CA GLU A 225 -21.31 14.18 -4.41
C GLU A 225 -21.11 14.60 -2.95
N ALA A 226 -21.70 13.88 -1.99
CA ALA A 226 -21.47 14.13 -0.56
C ALA A 226 -20.00 13.92 -0.16
N VAL A 227 -19.36 12.85 -0.64
CA VAL A 227 -17.92 12.59 -0.39
C VAL A 227 -17.04 13.65 -1.07
N LYS A 228 -17.40 14.08 -2.29
CA LYS A 228 -16.69 15.15 -2.98
C LYS A 228 -16.76 16.45 -2.17
N GLN A 229 -17.94 16.85 -1.71
CA GLN A 229 -18.12 18.04 -0.87
C GLN A 229 -17.30 17.95 0.43
N GLU A 230 -17.26 16.77 1.05
CA GLU A 230 -16.45 16.53 2.25
C GLU A 230 -14.94 16.73 1.97
N LEU A 231 -14.46 16.31 0.80
CA LEU A 231 -13.09 16.52 0.36
C LEU A 231 -12.82 18.00 0.03
N GLU A 232 -13.75 18.66 -0.65
CA GLU A 232 -13.64 20.09 -1.00
C GLU A 232 -13.61 20.97 0.26
N MET A 233 -14.45 20.68 1.27
CA MET A 233 -14.38 21.33 2.58
C MET A 233 -13.06 21.09 3.31
N ALA A 234 -12.42 19.92 3.08
CA ALA A 234 -11.07 19.64 3.57
C ALA A 234 -9.96 20.29 2.73
N GLY A 235 -10.32 21.02 1.65
CA GLY A 235 -9.44 21.80 0.80
C GLY A 235 -8.79 21.02 -0.36
N PHE A 236 -9.33 19.88 -0.74
CA PHE A 236 -8.92 19.16 -1.96
C PHE A 236 -9.71 19.65 -3.18
N LYS A 237 -9.14 19.53 -4.36
CA LYS A 237 -9.94 19.45 -5.59
C LYS A 237 -10.46 18.01 -5.69
N ALA A 238 -11.75 17.84 -5.96
CA ALA A 238 -12.34 16.52 -6.08
C ALA A 238 -13.30 16.43 -7.25
N LYS A 239 -13.35 15.28 -7.90
CA LYS A 239 -14.34 14.94 -8.91
C LYS A 239 -14.88 13.53 -8.67
N THR A 240 -16.08 13.28 -9.18
CA THR A 240 -16.79 12.01 -9.03
C THR A 240 -16.72 11.21 -10.31
N HIS A 241 -16.66 9.88 -10.19
CA HIS A 241 -16.72 8.94 -11.29
C HIS A 241 -17.63 7.78 -10.91
N LEU A 242 -18.83 7.72 -11.52
CA LEU A 242 -19.75 6.59 -11.39
C LEU A 242 -19.65 5.73 -12.65
N HIS A 243 -19.44 4.44 -12.47
CA HIS A 243 -19.33 3.49 -13.57
C HIS A 243 -20.17 2.24 -13.31
N VAL A 244 -20.65 1.58 -14.35
CA VAL A 244 -21.29 0.25 -14.28
C VAL A 244 -20.37 -0.75 -14.93
N GLY A 245 -19.92 -1.76 -14.16
CA GLY A 245 -18.95 -2.71 -14.68
C GLY A 245 -18.41 -3.68 -13.62
N LYS A 246 -17.19 -4.12 -13.81
CA LYS A 246 -16.46 -5.02 -12.89
C LYS A 246 -15.48 -4.22 -12.04
N ALA A 247 -15.76 -4.06 -10.77
CA ALA A 247 -15.01 -3.16 -9.90
C ALA A 247 -13.47 -3.31 -9.99
N GLY A 248 -12.92 -4.53 -9.96
CA GLY A 248 -11.46 -4.74 -10.01
C GLY A 248 -10.81 -4.19 -11.29
N PRO A 249 -11.15 -4.72 -12.49
CA PRO A 249 -10.58 -4.26 -13.76
C PRO A 249 -10.88 -2.80 -14.07
N ASP A 250 -12.13 -2.35 -13.80
CA ASP A 250 -12.55 -0.99 -14.16
C ASP A 250 -11.88 0.07 -13.30
N LEU A 251 -11.63 -0.17 -12.02
CA LEU A 251 -10.86 0.74 -11.18
C LEU A 251 -9.42 0.92 -11.67
N ILE A 252 -8.80 -0.15 -12.18
CA ILE A 252 -7.46 -0.08 -12.78
C ILE A 252 -7.50 0.75 -14.07
N ARG A 253 -8.52 0.56 -14.90
CA ARG A 253 -8.74 1.35 -16.12
C ARG A 253 -8.94 2.82 -15.78
N ILE A 254 -9.84 3.14 -14.85
CA ILE A 254 -10.08 4.51 -14.36
C ILE A 254 -8.79 5.14 -13.84
N ALA A 255 -7.98 4.39 -13.07
CA ALA A 255 -6.71 4.88 -12.56
C ALA A 255 -5.72 5.30 -13.67
N ARG A 256 -5.76 4.60 -14.81
CA ARG A 256 -4.95 4.95 -15.99
C ARG A 256 -5.52 6.13 -16.76
N GLU A 257 -6.81 6.11 -17.05
CA GLU A 257 -7.52 7.17 -17.79
C GLU A 257 -7.41 8.53 -17.07
N GLU A 258 -7.47 8.50 -15.74
CA GLU A 258 -7.37 9.67 -14.89
C GLU A 258 -5.91 10.03 -14.54
N ASP A 259 -4.94 9.28 -15.05
CA ASP A 259 -3.51 9.45 -14.78
C ASP A 259 -3.19 9.66 -13.30
N VAL A 260 -3.78 8.85 -12.43
CA VAL A 260 -3.52 8.95 -10.98
C VAL A 260 -2.15 8.39 -10.63
N SER A 261 -1.53 8.93 -9.58
CA SER A 261 -0.26 8.43 -9.03
C SER A 261 -0.47 7.39 -7.92
N LEU A 262 -1.62 7.48 -7.23
CA LEU A 262 -1.92 6.64 -6.06
C LEU A 262 -3.38 6.19 -6.06
N ILE A 263 -3.62 4.96 -5.65
CA ILE A 263 -4.94 4.44 -5.28
C ILE A 263 -4.98 4.30 -3.76
N VAL A 264 -5.92 4.97 -3.09
CA VAL A 264 -6.15 4.84 -1.63
C VAL A 264 -7.46 4.12 -1.41
N MET A 265 -7.43 2.94 -0.78
CA MET A 265 -8.61 2.10 -0.64
C MET A 265 -8.58 1.25 0.62
N GLY A 266 -9.76 0.80 1.04
CA GLY A 266 -9.88 -0.21 2.09
C GLY A 266 -9.38 -1.57 1.63
N SER A 267 -8.83 -2.34 2.55
CA SER A 267 -8.40 -3.73 2.29
C SER A 267 -9.58 -4.69 2.10
N HIS A 268 -10.78 -4.33 2.58
CA HIS A 268 -12.02 -5.11 2.49
C HIS A 268 -13.17 -4.20 2.07
N GLY A 269 -14.22 -4.80 1.47
CA GLY A 269 -15.46 -4.14 1.10
C GLY A 269 -16.66 -4.65 1.90
N LYS A 270 -17.88 -4.33 1.44
CA LYS A 270 -19.17 -4.74 2.05
C LYS A 270 -19.32 -6.25 2.26
N GLY A 271 -18.69 -7.06 1.41
CA GLY A 271 -18.76 -8.52 1.48
C GLY A 271 -17.74 -9.14 2.44
N TYR A 272 -17.38 -8.46 3.54
CA TYR A 272 -16.46 -9.01 4.51
C TYR A 272 -16.98 -10.34 5.06
N VAL A 273 -16.26 -11.40 4.76
CA VAL A 273 -16.45 -12.74 5.34
C VAL A 273 -15.22 -13.00 6.20
N LYS A 274 -15.42 -13.45 7.43
CA LYS A 274 -14.36 -13.66 8.44
C LYS A 274 -13.19 -14.51 7.93
N GLU A 275 -13.48 -15.42 6.98
CA GLU A 275 -12.49 -16.31 6.36
C GLU A 275 -11.74 -15.65 5.19
N ILE A 276 -12.25 -14.52 4.65
CA ILE A 276 -11.62 -13.81 3.54
C ILE A 276 -10.74 -12.70 4.13
N LEU A 277 -9.46 -13.00 4.26
CA LEU A 277 -8.46 -12.12 4.86
C LEU A 277 -8.11 -10.90 3.98
N TRP A 278 -8.66 -10.78 2.76
CA TRP A 278 -8.38 -9.70 1.82
C TRP A 278 -9.44 -9.63 0.71
N GLY A 279 -9.96 -8.42 0.42
CA GLY A 279 -11.00 -8.22 -0.58
C GLY A 279 -10.52 -8.45 -2.02
N SER A 280 -11.39 -8.98 -2.88
CA SER A 280 -11.04 -9.28 -4.28
C SER A 280 -10.66 -8.02 -5.07
N VAL A 281 -11.35 -6.91 -4.87
CA VAL A 281 -11.10 -5.63 -5.56
C VAL A 281 -9.75 -5.04 -5.14
N SER A 282 -9.46 -4.99 -3.85
CA SER A 282 -8.19 -4.50 -3.33
C SER A 282 -7.02 -5.40 -3.72
N ARG A 283 -7.24 -6.72 -3.75
CA ARG A 283 -6.26 -7.67 -4.28
C ARG A 283 -5.97 -7.39 -5.76
N ASN A 284 -6.99 -7.21 -6.59
CA ASN A 284 -6.82 -6.84 -8.00
C ASN A 284 -6.02 -5.54 -8.16
N ALA A 285 -6.32 -4.51 -7.37
CA ALA A 285 -5.60 -3.24 -7.42
C ALA A 285 -4.12 -3.42 -7.08
N VAL A 286 -3.80 -4.18 -6.02
CA VAL A 286 -2.41 -4.46 -5.66
C VAL A 286 -1.73 -5.36 -6.69
N GLU A 287 -2.40 -6.33 -7.27
CA GLU A 287 -1.83 -7.31 -8.20
C GLU A 287 -1.60 -6.73 -9.60
N TYR A 288 -2.59 -6.04 -10.15
CA TYR A 288 -2.62 -5.69 -11.57
C TYR A 288 -2.49 -4.20 -11.87
N SER A 289 -2.68 -3.30 -10.89
CA SER A 289 -2.47 -1.87 -11.13
C SER A 289 -0.99 -1.56 -11.36
N ASP A 290 -0.71 -0.63 -12.24
CA ASP A 290 0.58 0.01 -12.45
C ASP A 290 0.78 1.28 -11.58
N ARG A 291 -0.21 1.60 -10.74
CA ARG A 291 -0.20 2.72 -9.79
C ARG A 291 0.11 2.23 -8.39
N ALA A 292 0.77 3.06 -7.59
CA ALA A 292 0.96 2.76 -6.17
C ALA A 292 -0.38 2.55 -5.47
N VAL A 293 -0.43 1.68 -4.46
CA VAL A 293 -1.66 1.39 -3.71
C VAL A 293 -1.39 1.56 -2.22
N LEU A 294 -2.21 2.37 -1.56
CA LEU A 294 -2.26 2.49 -0.12
C LEU A 294 -3.49 1.75 0.39
N LEU A 295 -3.27 0.62 1.05
CA LEU A 295 -4.32 -0.21 1.64
C LEU A 295 -4.52 0.13 3.11
N ILE A 296 -5.76 0.38 3.47
CA ILE A 296 -6.16 0.71 4.84
C ILE A 296 -6.95 -0.46 5.43
N THR A 297 -6.58 -0.87 6.64
CA THR A 297 -7.26 -1.92 7.41
C THR A 297 -8.01 -1.30 8.58
N LEU A 298 -9.21 -1.79 8.89
CA LEU A 298 -9.97 -1.33 10.06
C LEU A 298 -9.34 -1.85 11.36
N PRO A 299 -9.28 -1.03 12.43
CA PRO A 299 -8.82 -1.47 13.74
C PRO A 299 -9.63 -2.65 14.31
N ALA A 300 -10.93 -2.69 14.12
CA ALA A 300 -11.79 -3.79 14.53
C ALA A 300 -11.45 -5.13 13.84
N LEU A 301 -11.08 -5.07 12.56
CA LEU A 301 -10.58 -6.24 11.82
C LEU A 301 -9.21 -6.70 12.32
N ALA A 302 -8.44 -5.78 12.89
CA ALA A 302 -7.15 -6.05 13.48
C ALA A 302 -7.26 -6.91 14.75
N GLU A 303 -8.20 -6.62 15.64
CA GLU A 303 -8.43 -7.38 16.87
C GLU A 303 -8.92 -8.82 16.59
N GLU A 304 -9.73 -8.99 15.54
CA GLU A 304 -10.18 -10.34 15.12
C GLU A 304 -9.05 -11.16 14.50
N LYS A 305 -8.17 -10.53 13.69
CA LYS A 305 -7.00 -11.19 13.10
C LYS A 305 -5.97 -11.64 14.15
N ALA A 306 -5.87 -10.94 15.27
CA ALA A 306 -4.97 -11.27 16.36
C ALA A 306 -5.46 -12.45 17.23
N ARG A 307 -6.75 -12.81 17.13
CA ARG A 307 -7.38 -13.91 17.92
C ARG A 307 -7.48 -15.24 17.18
N GLY A 308 -7.14 -15.31 15.91
CA GLY A 308 -7.15 -16.52 15.07
C GLY A 308 -5.75 -16.94 14.63
#